data_93fa67adf6abe5fa636fdb491196b898
#
_entry.id   93fa67adf6abe5fa636fdb491196b898
#
_cell.length_a   1.000
_cell.length_b   1.000
_cell.length_c   1.000
_cell.angle_alpha   90.00
_cell.angle_beta   90.00
_cell.angle_gamma   90.00
#
_symmetry.space_group_name_H-M   'P 1'
#
loop_
_entity.id
_entity.type
_entity.pdbx_description
1 polymer ?
#
loop_
_entity_poly.entity_id
_entity_poly.type
_entity_poly.pdbx_seq_one_letter_code
_entity_poly.pdbx_strand_id
1 'polypeptide(L)'
;MGRIKDRNVGGSESEVKMAGETTNYKLKKPEDNENADISVLNENADKIDSVLKSVADAAQAASKNAGNADMITKTNATVATSAWASNTTYADFPFRASVPIAGCTANHKPDVTFKLADAMSGNYAPVCESYAGGVYIYAATKPTATLTIPTLLLLKEKEVTA
;
A
#
# COMPACT_ATOMS: atom_id res chain seq x y z
N MET A 1 -71.53 -20.47 47.91
CA MET A 1 -70.06 -20.47 48.08
C MET A 1 -69.43 -21.31 46.97
N GLY A 2 -69.12 -20.69 45.90
CA GLY A 2 -68.52 -21.34 44.67
C GLY A 2 -67.08 -20.94 44.56
N ARG A 3 -66.15 -21.91 44.58
CA ARG A 3 -64.72 -21.73 44.32
C ARG A 3 -64.48 -21.60 42.87
N ILE A 4 -63.93 -20.46 42.44
CA ILE A 4 -63.40 -20.25 41.15
C ILE A 4 -62.03 -20.98 41.08
N LYS A 5 -61.87 -21.95 40.15
CA LYS A 5 -60.57 -22.57 39.84
C LYS A 5 -59.83 -21.68 38.91
N ASP A 6 -58.73 -21.17 39.39
CA ASP A 6 -57.72 -20.51 38.51
C ASP A 6 -57.21 -21.54 37.50
N ARG A 7 -57.45 -21.27 36.22
CA ARG A 7 -56.77 -21.97 35.12
C ARG A 7 -55.41 -21.32 34.95
N ASN A 8 -54.41 -22.01 35.39
CA ASN A 8 -53.04 -21.74 35.04
C ASN A 8 -52.86 -22.01 33.52
N VAL A 9 -52.85 -20.94 32.73
CA VAL A 9 -52.47 -21.01 31.31
C VAL A 9 -50.95 -21.02 31.27
N GLY A 10 -50.38 -22.20 31.37
CA GLY A 10 -48.96 -22.41 31.04
C GLY A 10 -48.76 -22.16 29.55
N GLY A 11 -48.43 -20.93 29.21
CA GLY A 11 -47.86 -20.64 27.92
C GLY A 11 -46.45 -21.28 27.88
N SER A 12 -46.32 -22.41 27.20
CA SER A 12 -45.01 -22.88 26.82
C SER A 12 -44.45 -21.85 25.80
N GLU A 13 -43.53 -21.02 26.23
CA GLU A 13 -42.62 -20.35 25.31
C GLU A 13 -41.92 -21.48 24.55
N SER A 14 -42.37 -21.75 23.35
CA SER A 14 -41.63 -22.60 22.43
C SER A 14 -40.34 -21.86 22.11
N GLU A 15 -39.27 -22.27 22.73
CA GLU A 15 -37.92 -21.88 22.31
C GLU A 15 -37.78 -22.21 20.83
N VAL A 16 -37.76 -21.17 19.99
CA VAL A 16 -37.51 -21.33 18.53
C VAL A 16 -36.08 -21.82 18.39
N LYS A 17 -35.94 -23.12 18.22
CA LYS A 17 -34.63 -23.75 18.06
C LYS A 17 -34.17 -23.55 16.62
N MET A 18 -33.33 -22.57 16.45
CA MET A 18 -32.71 -22.29 15.11
C MET A 18 -31.84 -23.44 14.67
N ALA A 19 -32.02 -23.95 13.45
CA ALA A 19 -31.36 -25.15 12.91
C ALA A 19 -29.81 -25.03 12.76
N GLY A 20 -29.26 -23.88 12.98
CA GLY A 20 -27.82 -23.71 12.94
C GLY A 20 -27.36 -22.40 12.29
N GLU A 21 -26.07 -22.34 12.04
CA GLU A 21 -25.44 -21.16 11.43
C GLU A 21 -24.65 -21.55 10.18
N THR A 22 -24.42 -20.59 9.29
CA THR A 22 -23.49 -20.79 8.17
C THR A 22 -22.06 -20.87 8.70
N THR A 23 -21.23 -21.72 8.05
CA THR A 23 -19.86 -22.00 8.52
C THR A 23 -18.99 -20.76 8.60
N ASN A 24 -19.03 -19.90 7.58
CA ASN A 24 -18.10 -18.77 7.46
C ASN A 24 -18.58 -17.51 8.19
N TYR A 25 -19.82 -17.09 7.95
CA TYR A 25 -20.32 -15.79 8.42
C TYR A 25 -21.26 -15.89 9.60
N LYS A 26 -21.52 -17.12 10.10
CA LYS A 26 -22.40 -17.35 11.24
C LYS A 26 -23.79 -16.72 11.08
N LEU A 27 -24.31 -16.75 9.84
CA LEU A 27 -25.66 -16.33 9.55
C LEU A 27 -26.63 -17.37 10.10
N LYS A 28 -27.68 -16.93 10.75
CA LYS A 28 -28.72 -17.82 11.28
C LYS A 28 -29.50 -18.47 10.15
N LYS A 29 -29.71 -19.78 10.23
CA LYS A 29 -30.54 -20.56 9.30
C LYS A 29 -31.85 -20.91 9.99
N PRO A 30 -33.01 -20.52 9.45
CA PRO A 30 -34.28 -21.03 9.91
C PRO A 30 -34.44 -22.52 9.55
N GLU A 31 -35.21 -23.27 10.32
CA GLU A 31 -35.60 -24.64 9.95
C GLU A 31 -36.70 -24.61 8.88
N ASP A 32 -36.80 -25.70 8.08
CA ASP A 32 -37.74 -25.77 6.94
C ASP A 32 -39.23 -25.65 7.36
N ASN A 33 -39.54 -25.85 8.62
CA ASN A 33 -40.88 -25.78 9.19
C ASN A 33 -41.12 -24.51 10.04
N GLU A 34 -40.17 -23.60 10.07
CA GLU A 34 -40.29 -22.33 10.82
C GLU A 34 -40.88 -21.23 9.92
N ASN A 35 -41.72 -20.38 10.53
CA ASN A 35 -42.10 -19.14 9.90
C ASN A 35 -40.89 -18.20 9.82
N ALA A 36 -40.70 -17.56 8.70
CA ALA A 36 -39.62 -16.59 8.52
C ALA A 36 -39.72 -15.48 9.58
N ASP A 37 -38.74 -15.42 10.47
CA ASP A 37 -38.64 -14.36 11.46
C ASP A 37 -37.87 -13.18 10.86
N ILE A 38 -38.53 -12.04 10.77
CA ILE A 38 -37.96 -10.79 10.24
C ILE A 38 -36.73 -10.37 11.06
N SER A 39 -36.71 -10.64 12.36
CA SER A 39 -35.57 -10.30 13.22
C SER A 39 -34.30 -11.06 12.80
N VAL A 40 -34.44 -12.34 12.45
CA VAL A 40 -33.34 -13.18 11.93
C VAL A 40 -32.82 -12.70 10.59
N LEU A 41 -33.74 -12.29 9.72
CA LEU A 41 -33.36 -11.73 8.41
C LEU A 41 -32.60 -10.41 8.57
N ASN A 42 -33.06 -9.53 9.46
CA ASN A 42 -32.39 -8.28 9.76
C ASN A 42 -31.00 -8.50 10.36
N GLU A 43 -30.87 -9.39 11.37
CA GLU A 43 -29.56 -9.73 11.95
C GLU A 43 -28.58 -10.30 10.91
N ASN A 44 -29.08 -11.11 9.99
CA ASN A 44 -28.26 -11.63 8.88
C ASN A 44 -27.84 -10.52 7.92
N ALA A 45 -28.76 -9.61 7.61
CA ALA A 45 -28.48 -8.45 6.76
C ALA A 45 -27.41 -7.56 7.39
N ASP A 46 -27.50 -7.25 8.69
CA ASP A 46 -26.52 -6.45 9.42
C ASP A 46 -25.14 -7.11 9.45
N LYS A 47 -25.09 -8.43 9.64
CA LYS A 47 -23.84 -9.20 9.56
C LYS A 47 -23.22 -9.14 8.18
N ILE A 48 -24.01 -9.29 7.11
CA ILE A 48 -23.55 -9.22 5.73
C ILE A 48 -23.00 -7.82 5.45
N ASP A 49 -23.73 -6.77 5.82
CA ASP A 49 -23.29 -5.38 5.60
C ASP A 49 -21.97 -5.10 6.33
N SER A 50 -21.85 -5.51 7.59
CA SER A 50 -20.61 -5.36 8.38
C SER A 50 -19.42 -6.08 7.74
N VAL A 51 -19.62 -7.30 7.23
CA VAL A 51 -18.55 -8.08 6.58
C VAL A 51 -18.17 -7.45 5.23
N LEU A 52 -19.15 -7.03 4.43
CA LEU A 52 -18.90 -6.35 3.17
C LEU A 52 -18.12 -5.06 3.36
N LYS A 53 -18.49 -4.28 4.40
CA LYS A 53 -17.74 -3.08 4.74
C LYS A 53 -16.30 -3.39 5.13
N SER A 54 -16.08 -4.39 5.97
CA SER A 54 -14.72 -4.77 6.38
C SER A 54 -13.86 -5.25 5.21
N VAL A 55 -14.44 -5.99 4.27
CA VAL A 55 -13.76 -6.42 3.03
C VAL A 55 -13.44 -5.22 2.13
N ALA A 56 -14.37 -4.28 1.98
CA ALA A 56 -14.14 -3.05 1.22
C ALA A 56 -13.01 -2.21 1.84
N ASP A 57 -13.01 -2.05 3.16
CA ASP A 57 -11.95 -1.32 3.90
C ASP A 57 -10.59 -2.00 3.75
N ALA A 58 -10.54 -3.34 3.84
CA ALA A 58 -9.32 -4.12 3.63
C ALA A 58 -8.81 -4.03 2.19
N ALA A 59 -9.70 -4.08 1.19
CA ALA A 59 -9.35 -3.91 -0.21
C ALA A 59 -8.80 -2.49 -0.49
N GLN A 60 -9.40 -1.47 0.13
CA GLN A 60 -8.93 -0.09 0.03
C GLN A 60 -7.54 0.08 0.68
N ALA A 61 -7.32 -0.53 1.84
CA ALA A 61 -6.02 -0.53 2.51
C ALA A 61 -4.95 -1.27 1.67
N ALA A 62 -5.29 -2.42 1.11
CA ALA A 62 -4.42 -3.16 0.21
C ALA A 62 -4.07 -2.37 -1.06
N SER A 63 -5.06 -1.68 -1.65
CA SER A 63 -4.86 -0.81 -2.81
C SER A 63 -3.96 0.39 -2.49
N LYS A 64 -4.16 1.02 -1.33
CA LYS A 64 -3.27 2.10 -0.85
C LYS A 64 -1.85 1.59 -0.61
N ASN A 65 -1.71 0.40 -0.02
CA ASN A 65 -0.39 -0.21 0.22
C ASN A 65 0.29 -0.64 -1.08
N ALA A 66 -0.46 -1.09 -2.08
CA ALA A 66 0.06 -1.41 -3.42
C ALA A 66 0.42 -0.15 -4.21
N GLY A 67 -0.36 0.94 -4.06
CA GLY A 67 -0.05 2.25 -4.65
C GLY A 67 1.08 2.99 -3.92
N ASN A 68 1.31 2.68 -2.66
CA ASN A 68 2.51 3.00 -1.88
C ASN A 68 3.57 1.91 -2.01
N ALA A 69 3.55 1.10 -3.08
CA ALA A 69 4.74 0.35 -3.44
C ALA A 69 5.88 1.36 -3.42
N ASP A 70 6.83 1.13 -2.52
CA ASP A 70 7.93 2.01 -2.14
C ASP A 70 8.87 2.29 -3.33
N MET A 71 8.26 2.72 -4.45
CA MET A 71 8.89 2.99 -5.72
C MET A 71 8.52 4.38 -6.21
N ILE A 72 9.52 5.22 -6.34
CA ILE A 72 9.38 6.54 -6.96
C ILE A 72 10.04 6.48 -8.33
N THR A 73 9.32 6.89 -9.37
CA THR A 73 9.88 7.02 -10.73
C THR A 73 9.97 8.49 -11.10
N LYS A 74 11.15 8.92 -11.52
CA LYS A 74 11.38 10.23 -12.13
C LYS A 74 11.84 10.05 -13.58
N THR A 75 11.09 10.58 -14.52
CA THR A 75 11.42 10.51 -15.96
C THR A 75 11.97 11.84 -16.45
N ASN A 76 12.86 11.78 -17.45
CA ASN A 76 13.45 12.93 -18.12
C ASN A 76 14.02 13.97 -17.13
N ALA A 77 14.70 13.50 -16.09
CA ALA A 77 15.38 14.38 -15.16
C ALA A 77 16.54 15.10 -15.86
N THR A 78 16.62 16.42 -15.72
CA THR A 78 17.67 17.23 -16.31
C THR A 78 18.64 17.71 -15.26
N VAL A 79 19.93 17.67 -15.58
CA VAL A 79 21.02 18.18 -14.73
C VAL A 79 21.78 19.23 -15.50
N ALA A 80 21.62 20.49 -15.16
CA ALA A 80 22.32 21.60 -15.80
C ALA A 80 23.82 21.53 -15.50
N THR A 81 24.64 22.09 -16.40
CA THR A 81 26.11 22.18 -16.22
C THR A 81 26.52 22.90 -14.94
N SER A 82 25.72 23.89 -14.51
CA SER A 82 25.94 24.64 -13.26
C SER A 82 25.65 23.85 -11.98
N ALA A 83 24.90 22.75 -12.08
CA ALA A 83 24.55 21.90 -10.92
C ALA A 83 25.72 21.02 -10.47
N TRP A 84 26.78 20.87 -11.29
CA TRP A 84 27.92 20.03 -10.96
C TRP A 84 28.94 20.76 -10.10
N ALA A 85 29.14 20.24 -8.89
CA ALA A 85 30.12 20.72 -7.93
C ALA A 85 31.22 19.69 -7.70
N SER A 86 32.39 20.13 -7.27
CA SER A 86 33.48 19.24 -6.87
C SER A 86 33.04 18.38 -5.68
N ASN A 87 33.48 17.14 -5.69
CA ASN A 87 33.18 16.14 -4.68
C ASN A 87 34.46 15.33 -4.38
N THR A 88 34.69 15.04 -3.11
CA THR A 88 35.87 14.29 -2.64
C THR A 88 35.54 12.88 -2.17
N THR A 89 34.26 12.49 -2.22
CA THR A 89 33.81 11.18 -1.73
C THR A 89 34.38 10.04 -2.60
N TYR A 90 34.43 10.25 -3.92
CA TYR A 90 34.90 9.25 -4.88
C TYR A 90 35.97 9.86 -5.78
N ALA A 91 37.18 9.33 -5.71
CA ALA A 91 38.33 9.86 -6.46
C ALA A 91 38.14 9.75 -7.98
N ASP A 92 37.53 8.67 -8.48
CA ASP A 92 37.27 8.44 -9.89
C ASP A 92 36.13 9.29 -10.47
N PHE A 93 35.27 9.82 -9.59
CA PHE A 93 34.12 10.65 -9.93
C PHE A 93 34.11 11.94 -9.10
N PRO A 94 35.08 12.87 -9.34
CA PRO A 94 35.27 14.04 -8.49
C PRO A 94 34.22 15.14 -8.68
N PHE A 95 33.18 14.92 -9.50
CA PHE A 95 32.07 15.83 -9.66
C PHE A 95 30.75 15.18 -9.25
N ARG A 96 29.91 15.95 -8.56
CA ARG A 96 28.60 15.51 -8.10
C ARG A 96 27.54 16.54 -8.44
N ALA A 97 26.36 16.08 -8.84
CA ALA A 97 25.17 16.90 -8.96
C ALA A 97 24.01 16.30 -8.15
N SER A 98 23.16 17.17 -7.64
CA SER A 98 21.92 16.78 -6.94
C SER A 98 20.75 16.80 -7.91
N VAL A 99 19.95 15.74 -7.91
CA VAL A 99 18.67 15.66 -8.62
C VAL A 99 17.56 15.60 -7.59
N PRO A 100 16.78 16.68 -7.41
CA PRO A 100 15.71 16.69 -6.42
C PRO A 100 14.57 15.77 -6.85
N ILE A 101 14.09 14.94 -5.91
CA ILE A 101 12.99 14.00 -6.10
C ILE A 101 12.12 14.05 -4.85
N ALA A 102 10.88 14.52 -5.01
CA ALA A 102 9.93 14.60 -3.91
C ALA A 102 9.66 13.21 -3.32
N GLY A 103 9.65 13.10 -2.00
CA GLY A 103 9.42 11.84 -1.28
C GLY A 103 10.65 10.94 -1.18
N CYS A 104 11.78 11.26 -1.83
CA CYS A 104 13.02 10.51 -1.68
C CYS A 104 13.58 10.65 -0.26
N THR A 105 14.04 9.55 0.29
CA THR A 105 14.77 9.47 1.57
C THR A 105 16.11 8.80 1.36
N ALA A 106 17.02 8.90 2.31
CA ALA A 106 18.33 8.25 2.25
C ALA A 106 18.25 6.71 2.23
N ASN A 107 17.09 6.14 2.58
CA ASN A 107 16.88 4.68 2.59
C ASN A 107 16.38 4.13 1.25
N HIS A 108 16.14 5.00 0.25
CA HIS A 108 15.81 4.52 -1.08
C HIS A 108 17.06 4.00 -1.79
N LYS A 109 16.89 2.93 -2.56
CA LYS A 109 17.92 2.40 -3.47
C LYS A 109 17.63 2.92 -4.88
N PRO A 110 18.43 3.88 -5.37
CA PRO A 110 18.22 4.45 -6.68
C PRO A 110 18.84 3.57 -7.77
N ASP A 111 18.13 3.46 -8.88
CA ASP A 111 18.61 2.92 -10.14
C ASP A 111 18.53 4.01 -11.21
N VAL A 112 19.61 4.23 -11.95
CA VAL A 112 19.72 5.28 -12.95
C VAL A 112 19.86 4.66 -14.33
N THR A 113 18.95 5.02 -15.25
CA THR A 113 19.07 4.66 -16.66
C THR A 113 19.52 5.87 -17.46
N PHE A 114 20.76 5.85 -17.92
CA PHE A 114 21.30 6.86 -18.82
C PHE A 114 20.92 6.60 -20.28
N LYS A 115 20.98 7.63 -21.13
CA LYS A 115 20.99 7.42 -22.58
C LYS A 115 22.20 6.59 -22.95
N LEU A 116 22.10 5.79 -24.01
CA LEU A 116 23.19 4.91 -24.44
C LEU A 116 24.52 5.67 -24.67
N ALA A 117 24.47 6.83 -25.31
CA ALA A 117 25.66 7.65 -25.54
C ALA A 117 26.33 8.13 -24.26
N ASP A 118 25.51 8.52 -23.25
CA ASP A 118 26.00 8.96 -21.94
C ASP A 118 26.57 7.77 -21.14
N ALA A 119 25.90 6.63 -21.16
CA ALA A 119 26.37 5.40 -20.53
C ALA A 119 27.70 4.92 -21.12
N MET A 120 27.84 4.96 -22.45
CA MET A 120 29.06 4.54 -23.14
C MET A 120 30.21 5.55 -23.07
N SER A 121 29.94 6.78 -22.64
CA SER A 121 31.01 7.82 -22.52
C SER A 121 32.00 7.50 -21.40
N GLY A 122 31.64 6.65 -20.43
CA GLY A 122 32.43 6.39 -19.23
C GLY A 122 32.53 7.59 -18.28
N ASN A 123 31.86 8.69 -18.58
CA ASN A 123 31.92 9.90 -17.74
C ASN A 123 31.02 9.85 -16.49
N TYR A 124 29.99 9.04 -16.50
CA TYR A 124 29.03 8.98 -15.41
C TYR A 124 29.19 7.70 -14.63
N ALA A 125 29.09 7.79 -13.28
CA ALA A 125 29.07 6.59 -12.45
C ALA A 125 27.85 5.73 -12.80
N PRO A 126 28.01 4.40 -12.85
CA PRO A 126 26.90 3.48 -13.19
C PRO A 126 25.82 3.39 -12.10
N VAL A 127 26.13 3.92 -10.93
CA VAL A 127 25.24 3.95 -9.76
C VAL A 127 25.12 5.37 -9.22
N CYS A 128 24.06 5.63 -8.47
CA CYS A 128 23.82 6.89 -7.80
C CYS A 128 23.46 6.64 -6.33
N GLU A 129 23.43 7.67 -5.51
CA GLU A 129 23.13 7.58 -4.08
C GLU A 129 21.91 8.42 -3.76
N SER A 130 21.04 7.90 -2.90
CA SER A 130 19.91 8.65 -2.39
C SER A 130 20.30 9.50 -1.18
N TYR A 131 19.61 10.63 -1.03
CA TYR A 131 19.63 11.47 0.16
C TYR A 131 18.21 11.97 0.47
N ALA A 132 18.00 12.59 1.60
CA ALA A 132 16.70 13.15 1.96
C ALA A 132 16.34 14.31 0.99
N GLY A 133 15.46 14.02 0.02
CA GLY A 133 14.98 14.95 -0.99
C GLY A 133 15.47 14.71 -2.42
N GLY A 134 16.29 13.67 -2.67
CA GLY A 134 16.75 13.39 -4.02
C GLY A 134 17.85 12.35 -4.15
N VAL A 135 18.55 12.38 -5.27
CA VAL A 135 19.69 11.51 -5.56
C VAL A 135 20.91 12.32 -6.00
N TYR A 136 22.08 11.79 -5.71
CA TYR A 136 23.36 12.28 -6.20
C TYR A 136 23.78 11.48 -7.42
N ILE A 137 24.13 12.21 -8.51
CA ILE A 137 24.75 11.67 -9.72
C ILE A 137 26.22 12.11 -9.74
N TYR A 138 27.11 11.23 -10.15
CA TYR A 138 28.54 11.45 -10.14
C TYR A 138 29.12 11.43 -11.54
N ALA A 139 30.16 12.23 -11.77
CA ALA A 139 30.86 12.30 -13.04
C ALA A 139 32.38 12.35 -12.85
N ALA A 140 33.13 11.70 -13.76
CA ALA A 140 34.59 11.71 -13.79
C ALA A 140 35.16 13.06 -14.28
N THR A 141 34.50 13.68 -15.22
CA THR A 141 34.83 15.05 -15.69
C THR A 141 33.58 15.92 -15.61
N LYS A 142 33.76 17.21 -15.33
CA LYS A 142 32.64 18.15 -15.26
C LYS A 142 31.91 18.21 -16.59
N PRO A 143 30.62 17.84 -16.65
CA PRO A 143 29.88 17.90 -17.92
C PRO A 143 29.75 19.31 -18.45
N THR A 144 29.96 19.46 -19.76
CA THR A 144 29.86 20.73 -20.49
C THR A 144 28.51 20.95 -21.15
N ALA A 145 27.66 19.92 -21.15
CA ALA A 145 26.28 19.95 -21.64
C ALA A 145 25.30 19.51 -20.58
N THR A 146 24.05 19.92 -20.70
CA THR A 146 22.97 19.45 -19.81
C THR A 146 22.77 17.95 -20.00
N LEU A 147 22.87 17.19 -18.91
CA LEU A 147 22.55 15.76 -18.87
C LEU A 147 21.03 15.58 -18.78
N THR A 148 20.49 14.71 -19.62
CA THR A 148 19.09 14.25 -19.50
C THR A 148 19.09 12.78 -19.16
N ILE A 149 18.53 12.45 -18.01
CA ILE A 149 18.40 11.08 -17.51
C ILE A 149 17.00 10.59 -17.85
N PRO A 150 16.84 9.60 -18.73
CA PRO A 150 15.53 9.09 -19.14
C PRO A 150 14.70 8.59 -17.98
N THR A 151 15.32 7.82 -17.08
CA THR A 151 14.60 7.23 -15.93
C THR A 151 15.52 7.15 -14.72
N LEU A 152 14.98 7.57 -13.59
CA LEU A 152 15.46 7.31 -12.24
C LEU A 152 14.38 6.54 -11.52
N LEU A 153 14.72 5.36 -11.04
CA LEU A 153 13.85 4.50 -10.25
C LEU A 153 14.40 4.42 -8.82
N LEU A 154 13.57 4.69 -7.84
CA LEU A 154 13.94 4.62 -6.44
C LEU A 154 13.09 3.54 -5.78
N LEU A 155 13.75 2.53 -5.26
CA LEU A 155 13.13 1.44 -4.52
C LEU A 155 13.42 1.66 -3.03
N LYS A 156 12.37 1.60 -2.20
CA LYS A 156 12.54 1.57 -0.75
C LYS A 156 12.58 0.12 -0.26
N GLU A 157 13.58 -0.25 0.50
CA GLU A 157 13.57 -1.53 1.18
C GLU A 157 12.40 -1.57 2.17
N LYS A 158 11.59 -2.60 2.05
CA LYS A 158 10.57 -2.89 3.07
C LYS A 158 11.31 -3.40 4.31
N GLU A 159 11.21 -2.69 5.41
CA GLU A 159 11.68 -3.21 6.69
C GLU A 159 10.90 -4.49 7.00
N VAL A 160 11.58 -5.61 6.97
CA VAL A 160 11.04 -6.87 7.46
C VAL A 160 11.14 -6.81 8.98
N THR A 161 10.07 -6.38 9.63
CA THR A 161 9.95 -6.56 11.08
C THR A 161 9.92 -8.06 11.36
N ALA A 162 10.99 -8.55 12.01
CA ALA A 162 11.10 -9.91 12.50
C ALA A 162 10.10 -10.17 13.64
#